data_53dba26fce8ad076cfb97ada052c5fba
#
_entry.id   53dba26fce8ad076cfb97ada052c5fba
#
_cell.length_a   1.000
_cell.length_b   1.000
_cell.length_c   1.000
_cell.angle_alpha   90.00
_cell.angle_beta   90.00
_cell.angle_gamma   90.00
#
_symmetry.space_group_name_H-M   'P 1'
#
loop_
_entity.id
_entity.type
_entity.pdbx_description
1 polymer ?
#
loop_
_entity_poly.entity_id
_entity_poly.type
_entity_poly.pdbx_seq_one_letter_code
_entity_poly.pdbx_strand_id
1 'polypeptide(L)'
;MTERSVAHGQFCIKRVFDAPLPRVFRAFADPKEKVRWSCHDDWRMVEDDIRVGGWEVSTGGDPGGPTYTFRGLYQDIVPDERMVISYTMDKDDVRVSVSTMTLEFAAEGAGTKLTFTDYGAFLDGHDTPAAREAGSGVGLDNLAALLAREAEGAAA
;
A
#
# COMPACT_ATOMS: atom_id res chain seq x y z
N MET A 1 7.03 -5.43 32.05
CA MET A 1 8.18 -5.24 31.14
C MET A 1 7.86 -5.94 29.83
N THR A 2 7.95 -5.22 28.70
CA THR A 2 7.69 -5.80 27.39
C THR A 2 8.84 -6.72 26.97
N GLU A 3 8.53 -7.93 26.59
CA GLU A 3 9.52 -8.84 26.01
C GLU A 3 9.93 -8.34 24.63
N ARG A 4 11.22 -8.26 24.38
CA ARG A 4 11.74 -7.81 23.08
C ARG A 4 11.85 -8.99 22.13
N SER A 5 11.31 -8.81 20.93
CA SER A 5 11.41 -9.82 19.89
C SER A 5 11.39 -9.17 18.50
N VAL A 6 11.93 -9.89 17.53
CA VAL A 6 11.86 -9.50 16.13
C VAL A 6 11.43 -10.73 15.33
N ALA A 7 10.34 -10.59 14.58
CA ALA A 7 9.91 -11.60 13.63
C ALA A 7 10.13 -11.05 12.22
N HIS A 8 10.75 -11.85 11.36
CA HIS A 8 10.94 -11.50 9.95
C HIS A 8 9.82 -12.11 9.13
N GLY A 9 9.27 -11.35 8.20
CA GLY A 9 8.19 -11.82 7.36
C GLY A 9 8.26 -11.28 5.96
N GLN A 10 7.67 -12.05 5.05
CA GLN A 10 7.54 -11.68 3.65
C GLN A 10 6.22 -12.22 3.11
N PHE A 11 5.57 -11.42 2.27
CA PHE A 11 4.45 -11.90 1.49
C PHE A 11 4.47 -11.29 0.09
N CYS A 12 3.80 -11.95 -0.84
CA CYS A 12 3.67 -11.48 -2.22
C CYS A 12 2.21 -11.62 -2.64
N ILE A 13 1.62 -10.52 -3.09
CA ILE A 13 0.26 -10.50 -3.62
C ILE A 13 0.36 -10.19 -5.11
N LYS A 14 -0.27 -11.03 -5.92
CA LYS A 14 -0.36 -10.82 -7.37
C LYS A 14 -1.81 -10.53 -7.74
N ARG A 15 -2.02 -9.49 -8.53
CA ARG A 15 -3.36 -9.09 -8.99
C ARG A 15 -3.31 -8.74 -10.46
N VAL A 16 -4.38 -9.06 -11.17
CA VAL A 16 -4.60 -8.61 -12.54
C VAL A 16 -5.76 -7.63 -12.51
N PHE A 17 -5.51 -6.40 -12.94
CA PHE A 17 -6.54 -5.36 -13.02
C PHE A 17 -7.02 -5.22 -14.45
N ASP A 18 -8.32 -5.04 -14.61
CA ASP A 18 -8.95 -4.82 -15.92
C ASP A 18 -8.88 -3.34 -16.30
N ALA A 19 -7.66 -2.86 -16.50
CA ALA A 19 -7.36 -1.49 -16.91
C ALA A 19 -5.97 -1.43 -17.53
N PRO A 20 -5.71 -0.48 -18.45
CA PRO A 20 -4.41 -0.35 -19.08
C PRO A 20 -3.30 0.00 -18.09
N LEU A 21 -2.08 -0.42 -18.39
CA LEU A 21 -0.91 -0.21 -17.52
C LEU A 21 -0.73 1.26 -17.08
N PRO A 22 -0.78 2.26 -17.95
CA PRO A 22 -0.64 3.65 -17.49
C PRO A 22 -1.74 4.07 -16.52
N ARG A 23 -2.96 3.55 -16.66
CA ARG A 23 -4.07 3.86 -15.75
C ARG A 23 -3.83 3.25 -14.38
N VAL A 24 -3.39 2.01 -14.32
CA VAL A 24 -3.11 1.33 -13.05
C VAL A 24 -1.93 2.00 -12.35
N PHE A 25 -0.85 2.28 -13.07
CA PHE A 25 0.30 2.98 -12.50
C PHE A 25 -0.10 4.34 -11.94
N ARG A 26 -0.92 5.10 -12.64
CA ARG A 26 -1.40 6.40 -12.18
C ARG A 26 -2.18 6.32 -10.88
N ALA A 27 -2.89 5.21 -10.63
CA ALA A 27 -3.60 5.00 -9.37
C ALA A 27 -2.65 5.00 -8.15
N PHE A 28 -1.39 4.65 -8.35
CA PHE A 28 -0.35 4.66 -7.32
C PHE A 28 0.53 5.92 -7.37
N ALA A 29 0.64 6.55 -8.53
CA ALA A 29 1.61 7.63 -8.77
C ALA A 29 1.01 9.03 -8.70
N ASP A 30 -0.32 9.17 -8.76
CA ASP A 30 -1.01 10.44 -8.63
C ASP A 30 -1.67 10.51 -7.25
N PRO A 31 -1.28 11.48 -6.39
CA PRO A 31 -1.86 11.59 -5.04
C PRO A 31 -3.38 11.71 -5.03
N LYS A 32 -3.97 12.38 -6.01
CA LYS A 32 -5.43 12.53 -6.11
C LYS A 32 -6.13 11.21 -6.43
N GLU A 33 -5.48 10.39 -7.24
CA GLU A 33 -6.00 9.07 -7.59
C GLU A 33 -5.79 8.09 -6.44
N LYS A 34 -4.64 8.13 -5.81
CA LYS A 34 -4.27 7.19 -4.75
C LYS A 34 -5.23 7.23 -3.58
N VAL A 35 -5.66 8.41 -3.14
CA VAL A 35 -6.59 8.54 -2.01
C VAL A 35 -7.97 7.92 -2.29
N ARG A 36 -8.36 7.80 -3.56
CA ARG A 36 -9.66 7.25 -3.94
C ARG A 36 -9.85 5.79 -3.57
N TRP A 37 -8.76 5.04 -3.43
CA TRP A 37 -8.82 3.62 -3.08
C TRP A 37 -8.05 3.28 -1.81
N SER A 38 -7.02 4.05 -1.45
CA SER A 38 -6.19 3.77 -0.28
C SER A 38 -6.75 4.40 1.01
N CYS A 39 -7.49 5.48 0.90
CA CYS A 39 -8.10 6.16 2.04
C CYS A 39 -9.59 5.82 2.10
N HIS A 40 -9.92 4.83 2.91
CA HIS A 40 -11.27 4.38 3.16
C HIS A 40 -11.49 4.27 4.66
N ASP A 41 -12.75 4.28 5.08
CA ASP A 41 -13.13 4.27 6.49
C ASP A 41 -12.43 5.40 7.25
N ASP A 42 -11.66 5.11 8.27
CA ASP A 42 -10.97 6.11 9.10
C ASP A 42 -9.53 6.40 8.64
N TRP A 43 -9.09 5.81 7.51
CA TRP A 43 -7.77 6.12 6.95
C TRP A 43 -7.77 7.44 6.20
N ARG A 44 -6.74 8.24 6.43
CA ARG A 44 -6.56 9.53 5.77
C ARG A 44 -5.11 9.76 5.40
N MET A 45 -4.91 10.43 4.28
CA MET A 45 -3.58 10.85 3.83
C MET A 45 -3.21 12.16 4.54
N VAL A 46 -2.05 12.19 5.19
CA VAL A 46 -1.51 13.39 5.83
C VAL A 46 -0.56 14.11 4.88
N GLU A 47 0.30 13.33 4.20
CA GLU A 47 1.29 13.85 3.25
C GLU A 47 1.52 12.80 2.19
N ASP A 48 1.61 13.21 0.94
CA ASP A 48 2.01 12.28 -0.14
C ASP A 48 2.74 13.05 -1.23
N ASP A 49 4.07 13.04 -1.15
CA ASP A 49 4.96 13.64 -2.11
C ASP A 49 5.58 12.52 -2.96
N ILE A 50 4.89 12.16 -4.04
CA ILE A 50 5.23 10.99 -4.85
C ILE A 50 6.37 11.33 -5.82
N ARG A 51 7.59 11.23 -5.31
CA ARG A 51 8.86 11.36 -6.03
C ARG A 51 9.93 10.62 -5.24
N VAL A 52 11.01 10.24 -5.89
CA VAL A 52 12.14 9.65 -5.17
C VAL A 52 12.63 10.65 -4.12
N GLY A 53 12.70 10.20 -2.87
CA GLY A 53 13.05 11.03 -1.72
C GLY A 53 11.86 11.73 -1.07
N GLY A 54 10.65 11.63 -1.63
CA GLY A 54 9.44 12.17 -1.03
C GLY A 54 8.83 11.21 0.00
N TRP A 55 7.96 11.74 0.87
CA TRP A 55 7.32 10.98 1.94
C TRP A 55 5.83 10.78 1.69
N GLU A 56 5.36 9.61 2.07
CA GLU A 56 3.94 9.32 2.24
C GLU A 56 3.68 9.12 3.72
N VAL A 57 2.73 9.87 4.27
CA VAL A 57 2.29 9.69 5.66
C VAL A 57 0.79 9.54 5.67
N SER A 58 0.30 8.45 6.22
CA SER A 58 -1.13 8.21 6.37
C SER A 58 -1.44 7.63 7.74
N THR A 59 -2.64 7.91 8.25
CA THR A 59 -3.06 7.45 9.58
C THR A 59 -4.47 6.89 9.52
N GLY A 60 -4.75 5.95 10.42
CA GLY A 60 -6.08 5.40 10.54
C GLY A 60 -6.20 4.42 11.69
N GLY A 61 -7.39 3.86 11.82
CA GLY A 61 -7.73 2.90 12.86
C GLY A 61 -9.21 2.97 13.18
N ASP A 62 -9.72 2.00 13.92
CA ASP A 62 -11.12 1.98 14.32
C ASP A 62 -11.42 3.07 15.36
N PRO A 63 -12.62 3.67 15.34
CA PRO A 63 -13.02 4.65 16.35
C PRO A 63 -12.89 4.07 17.77
N GLY A 64 -12.19 4.82 18.64
CA GLY A 64 -11.93 4.37 20.01
C GLY A 64 -10.81 3.34 20.15
N GLY A 65 -10.26 2.86 19.05
CA GLY A 65 -9.13 1.95 19.04
C GLY A 65 -7.79 2.68 18.87
N PRO A 66 -6.70 1.92 18.70
CA PRO A 66 -5.40 2.52 18.47
C PRO A 66 -5.32 3.21 17.10
N THR A 67 -4.47 4.23 17.03
CA THR A 67 -4.16 4.90 15.77
C THR A 67 -2.91 4.29 15.17
N TYR A 68 -3.01 3.87 13.91
CA TYR A 68 -1.87 3.40 13.14
C TYR A 68 -1.34 4.52 12.27
N THR A 69 -0.02 4.61 12.13
CA THR A 69 0.62 5.60 11.26
C THR A 69 1.61 4.91 10.35
N PHE A 70 1.38 5.09 9.06
CA PHE A 70 2.28 4.65 8.00
C PHE A 70 3.18 5.83 7.61
N ARG A 71 4.51 5.60 7.56
CA ARG A 71 5.46 6.57 7.03
C ARG A 71 6.35 5.87 6.03
N GLY A 72 6.20 6.22 4.77
CA GLY A 72 6.94 5.63 3.67
C GLY A 72 7.83 6.64 2.97
N LEU A 73 9.02 6.19 2.60
CA LEU A 73 9.95 6.97 1.79
C LEU A 73 10.02 6.32 0.41
N TYR A 74 9.70 7.10 -0.63
CA TYR A 74 9.84 6.61 -2.00
C TYR A 74 11.31 6.50 -2.35
N GLN A 75 11.80 5.28 -2.55
CA GLN A 75 13.21 4.98 -2.82
C GLN A 75 13.50 4.90 -4.31
N ASP A 76 12.56 4.40 -5.10
CA ASP A 76 12.72 4.23 -6.53
C ASP A 76 11.35 4.29 -7.21
N ILE A 77 11.26 5.02 -8.31
CA ILE A 77 10.05 5.13 -9.12
C ILE A 77 10.47 5.11 -10.58
N VAL A 78 10.05 4.07 -11.30
CA VAL A 78 10.21 3.97 -12.74
C VAL A 78 8.82 3.94 -13.37
N PRO A 79 8.43 4.98 -14.10
CA PRO A 79 7.07 5.07 -14.65
C PRO A 79 6.66 3.83 -15.42
N ASP A 80 5.45 3.33 -15.11
CA ASP A 80 4.82 2.15 -15.70
C ASP A 80 5.58 0.83 -15.46
N GLU A 81 6.60 0.83 -14.61
CA GLU A 81 7.40 -0.37 -14.34
C GLU A 81 7.45 -0.74 -12.86
N ARG A 82 7.84 0.18 -11.97
CA ARG A 82 7.98 -0.20 -10.55
C ARG A 82 8.00 0.99 -9.59
N MET A 83 7.70 0.70 -8.33
CA MET A 83 7.91 1.60 -7.20
C MET A 83 8.52 0.80 -6.05
N VAL A 84 9.49 1.37 -5.35
CA VAL A 84 10.07 0.78 -4.14
C VAL A 84 9.93 1.78 -3.01
N ILE A 85 9.33 1.35 -1.92
CA ILE A 85 9.01 2.18 -0.75
C ILE A 85 9.53 1.50 0.50
N SER A 86 10.37 2.18 1.27
CA SER A 86 10.72 1.72 2.62
C SER A 86 9.81 2.43 3.62
N TYR A 87 9.24 1.68 4.56
CA TYR A 87 8.26 2.29 5.44
C TYR A 87 8.30 1.73 6.86
N THR A 88 7.75 2.52 7.76
CA THR A 88 7.52 2.13 9.15
C THR A 88 6.03 2.19 9.45
N MET A 89 5.59 1.33 10.36
CA MET A 89 4.24 1.38 10.91
C MET A 89 4.34 1.57 12.41
N ASP A 90 3.60 2.54 12.91
CA ASP A 90 3.47 2.78 14.33
C ASP A 90 2.03 2.52 14.76
N LYS A 91 1.87 1.97 15.97
CA LYS A 91 0.59 1.83 16.65
C LYS A 91 0.64 2.76 17.86
N ASP A 92 -0.12 3.84 17.83
CA ASP A 92 0.03 4.96 18.74
C ASP A 92 1.50 5.44 18.73
N ASP A 93 2.21 5.45 19.85
CA ASP A 93 3.60 5.88 19.95
C ASP A 93 4.61 4.73 19.78
N VAL A 94 4.14 3.52 19.45
CA VAL A 94 5.00 2.33 19.43
C VAL A 94 5.31 1.92 18.00
N ARG A 95 6.60 1.80 17.64
CA ARG A 95 7.03 1.24 16.38
C ARG A 95 6.71 -0.25 16.32
N VAL A 96 5.84 -0.68 15.39
CA VAL A 96 5.45 -2.08 15.29
C VAL A 96 6.13 -2.82 14.14
N SER A 97 6.60 -2.12 13.12
CA SER A 97 7.32 -2.76 12.01
C SER A 97 8.17 -1.78 11.23
N VAL A 98 9.18 -2.35 10.56
CA VAL A 98 10.03 -1.66 9.57
C VAL A 98 10.10 -2.56 8.35
N SER A 99 9.72 -2.05 7.19
CA SER A 99 9.47 -2.88 6.00
C SER A 99 9.93 -2.21 4.71
N THR A 100 10.06 -3.03 3.67
CA THR A 100 10.23 -2.58 2.29
C THR A 100 9.13 -3.19 1.43
N MET A 101 8.47 -2.35 0.65
CA MET A 101 7.42 -2.72 -0.27
C MET A 101 7.87 -2.45 -1.69
N THR A 102 7.71 -3.43 -2.58
CA THR A 102 7.95 -3.25 -4.01
C THR A 102 6.67 -3.47 -4.78
N LEU A 103 6.41 -2.60 -5.74
CA LEU A 103 5.29 -2.68 -6.66
C LEU A 103 5.87 -2.82 -8.07
N GLU A 104 5.58 -3.93 -8.73
CA GLU A 104 6.04 -4.19 -10.09
C GLU A 104 4.82 -4.29 -11.00
N PHE A 105 4.83 -3.52 -12.07
CA PHE A 105 3.72 -3.40 -13.02
C PHE A 105 4.12 -3.97 -14.37
N ALA A 106 3.25 -4.76 -14.97
CA ALA A 106 3.46 -5.30 -16.30
C ALA A 106 2.13 -5.39 -17.05
N ALA A 107 2.16 -5.11 -18.34
CA ALA A 107 0.98 -5.34 -19.17
C ALA A 107 0.67 -6.83 -19.24
N GLU A 108 -0.61 -7.18 -19.15
CA GLU A 108 -1.08 -8.56 -19.33
C GLU A 108 -2.34 -8.53 -20.19
N GLY A 109 -2.18 -8.83 -21.49
CA GLY A 109 -3.24 -8.60 -22.44
C GLY A 109 -3.62 -7.12 -22.49
N ALA A 110 -4.91 -6.81 -22.39
CA ALA A 110 -5.41 -5.44 -22.30
C ALA A 110 -5.38 -4.90 -20.86
N GLY A 111 -5.08 -5.75 -19.88
CA GLY A 111 -5.03 -5.41 -18.46
C GLY A 111 -3.62 -5.23 -17.95
N THR A 112 -3.51 -5.22 -16.64
CA THR A 112 -2.23 -4.96 -15.93
C THR A 112 -2.06 -5.95 -14.80
N LYS A 113 -0.88 -6.58 -14.76
CA LYS A 113 -0.46 -7.42 -13.64
C LYS A 113 0.36 -6.58 -12.66
N LEU A 114 -0.05 -6.60 -11.40
CA LEU A 114 0.70 -6.05 -10.28
C LEU A 114 1.29 -7.18 -9.46
N THR A 115 2.59 -7.10 -9.18
CA THR A 115 3.26 -7.94 -8.19
C THR A 115 3.64 -7.04 -7.02
N PHE A 116 3.01 -7.28 -5.88
CA PHE A 116 3.20 -6.53 -4.65
C PHE A 116 3.96 -7.41 -3.67
N THR A 117 5.20 -7.07 -3.37
CA THR A 117 6.03 -7.81 -2.43
C THR A 117 6.36 -6.94 -1.23
N ASP A 118 6.17 -7.48 -0.06
CA ASP A 118 6.45 -6.78 1.21
C ASP A 118 7.29 -7.70 2.09
N TYR A 119 8.35 -7.16 2.67
CA TYR A 119 9.14 -7.88 3.64
C TYR A 119 9.66 -6.93 4.71
N GLY A 120 9.84 -7.45 5.94
CA GLY A 120 10.31 -6.60 6.99
C GLY A 120 10.45 -7.27 8.34
N ALA A 121 10.71 -6.44 9.31
CA ALA A 121 10.86 -6.81 10.70
C ALA A 121 9.61 -6.37 11.48
N PHE A 122 8.97 -7.31 12.18
CA PHE A 122 7.83 -7.06 13.05
C PHE A 122 8.30 -7.13 14.50
N LEU A 123 8.05 -6.05 15.23
CA LEU A 123 8.69 -5.80 16.53
C LEU A 123 7.76 -6.16 17.68
N ASP A 124 8.30 -6.90 18.66
CA ASP A 124 7.69 -7.12 19.98
C ASP A 124 6.28 -7.72 19.95
N GLY A 125 5.94 -8.45 18.88
CA GLY A 125 4.66 -9.14 18.79
C GLY A 125 3.44 -8.25 18.58
N HIS A 126 3.62 -6.99 18.22
CA HIS A 126 2.50 -6.04 18.03
C HIS A 126 1.72 -6.24 16.74
N ASP A 127 2.32 -6.89 15.74
CA ASP A 127 1.70 -7.14 14.44
C ASP A 127 2.31 -8.39 13.82
N THR A 128 1.70 -8.89 12.76
CA THR A 128 2.16 -10.09 12.06
C THR A 128 2.19 -9.87 10.54
N PRO A 129 3.06 -10.62 9.81
CA PRO A 129 3.04 -10.58 8.35
C PRO A 129 1.67 -10.95 7.77
N ALA A 130 0.99 -11.94 8.35
CA ALA A 130 -0.34 -12.36 7.88
C ALA A 130 -1.38 -11.25 7.99
N ALA A 131 -1.40 -10.50 9.09
CA ALA A 131 -2.31 -9.37 9.28
C ALA A 131 -1.99 -8.24 8.30
N ARG A 132 -0.70 -7.97 8.06
CA ARG A 132 -0.26 -6.97 7.09
C ARG A 132 -0.69 -7.35 5.67
N GLU A 133 -0.51 -8.62 5.29
CA GLU A 133 -0.94 -9.13 3.99
C GLU A 133 -2.45 -8.95 3.80
N ALA A 134 -3.25 -9.31 4.81
CA ALA A 134 -4.70 -9.16 4.75
C ALA A 134 -5.11 -7.70 4.55
N GLY A 135 -4.50 -6.77 5.28
CA GLY A 135 -4.78 -5.33 5.15
C GLY A 135 -4.39 -4.78 3.77
N SER A 136 -3.25 -5.19 3.25
CA SER A 136 -2.81 -4.80 1.91
C SER A 136 -3.76 -5.33 0.84
N GLY A 137 -4.24 -6.56 1.00
CA GLY A 137 -5.23 -7.16 0.09
C GLY A 137 -6.53 -6.37 0.03
N VAL A 138 -7.02 -5.87 1.17
CA VAL A 138 -8.22 -5.02 1.22
C VAL A 138 -8.04 -3.75 0.38
N GLY A 139 -6.90 -3.08 0.49
CA GLY A 139 -6.60 -1.90 -0.32
C GLY A 139 -6.61 -2.21 -1.81
N LEU A 140 -6.01 -3.32 -2.22
CA LEU A 140 -6.00 -3.73 -3.61
C LEU A 140 -7.40 -4.12 -4.12
N ASP A 141 -8.24 -4.71 -3.26
CA ASP A 141 -9.63 -4.98 -3.60
C ASP A 141 -10.40 -3.68 -3.86
N ASN A 142 -10.16 -2.65 -3.08
CA ASN A 142 -10.77 -1.33 -3.28
C ASN A 142 -10.33 -0.72 -4.61
N LEU A 143 -9.07 -0.86 -4.97
CA LEU A 143 -8.57 -0.41 -6.27
C LEU A 143 -9.24 -1.15 -7.41
N ALA A 144 -9.35 -2.48 -7.30
CA ALA A 144 -10.02 -3.28 -8.32
C ALA A 144 -11.48 -2.84 -8.52
N ALA A 145 -12.20 -2.56 -7.43
CA ALA A 145 -13.57 -2.08 -7.47
C ALA A 145 -13.67 -0.69 -8.13
N LEU A 146 -12.74 0.22 -7.83
CA LEU A 146 -12.69 1.54 -8.45
C LEU A 146 -12.50 1.43 -9.96
N LEU A 147 -11.55 0.64 -10.40
CA LEU A 147 -11.25 0.46 -11.83
C LEU A 147 -12.41 -0.21 -12.56
N ALA A 148 -13.10 -1.17 -11.93
CA ALA A 148 -14.28 -1.80 -12.51
C ALA A 148 -15.43 -0.81 -12.69
N ARG A 149 -15.66 0.09 -11.74
CA ARG A 149 -16.69 1.13 -11.85
C ARG A 149 -16.38 2.10 -12.99
N GLU A 150 -15.12 2.46 -13.16
CA GLU A 150 -14.69 3.34 -14.26
C GLU A 150 -14.89 2.66 -15.62
N ALA A 151 -14.58 1.38 -15.73
CA ALA A 151 -14.78 0.62 -16.97
C ALA A 151 -16.27 0.54 -17.33
N GLU A 152 -17.16 0.31 -16.36
CA GLU A 152 -18.61 0.30 -16.53
C GLU A 152 -19.10 1.68 -17.00
N GLY A 153 -18.65 2.77 -16.37
CA GLY A 153 -18.99 4.13 -16.73
C GLY A 153 -18.54 4.49 -18.14
N ALA A 154 -17.38 4.01 -18.57
CA ALA A 154 -16.85 4.25 -19.92
C ALA A 154 -17.61 3.45 -20.98
N ALA A 155 -18.19 2.30 -20.62
CA ALA A 155 -18.98 1.47 -21.53
C ALA A 155 -20.43 1.93 -21.68
N ALA A 156 -20.90 2.81 -20.80
CA ALA A 156 -22.28 3.31 -20.78
C ALA A 156 -22.55 4.39 -21.84
#